data_b1570cd7f88103104fdf7bfd04f7ebf0
#
_entry.id   b1570cd7f88103104fdf7bfd04f7ebf0
#
_cell.length_a   1.000
_cell.length_b   1.000
_cell.length_c   1.000
_cell.angle_alpha   90.00
_cell.angle_beta   90.00
_cell.angle_gamma   90.00
#
_symmetry.space_group_name_H-M   'P 1'
#
loop_
_entity.id
_entity.type
_entity.pdbx_description
1 polymer ?
#
loop_
_entity_poly.entity_id
_entity_poly.type
_entity_poly.pdbx_seq_one_letter_code
_entity_poly.pdbx_strand_id
1 'polypeptide(L)'
;MRLALPLTLALASAATAQTCEIDIAAVEARIAELEPSYGLVLSDIGCDAPTNPAHILMCNATGTRHEDLWRMGRLDDLAWVYALENATGQEVDQTNPPRDDDFLATRDACTDATCLCDALIGHTNASLGGTSPYP
;
A
#
# COMPACT_ATOMS: atom_id res chain seq x y z
N MET A 1 -42.91 5.08 45.00
CA MET A 1 -42.55 4.36 43.77
C MET A 1 -41.43 5.10 43.11
N ARG A 2 -40.22 4.54 43.13
CA ARG A 2 -39.07 5.11 42.44
C ARG A 2 -38.88 4.30 41.17
N LEU A 3 -39.16 4.90 40.01
CA LEU A 3 -38.80 4.33 38.70
C LEU A 3 -37.31 4.54 38.49
N ALA A 4 -36.56 3.43 38.49
CA ALA A 4 -35.19 3.42 38.05
C ALA A 4 -35.20 3.27 36.51
N LEU A 5 -34.78 4.31 35.80
CA LEU A 5 -34.48 4.20 34.35
C LEU A 5 -33.15 3.46 34.19
N PRO A 6 -33.10 2.43 33.33
CA PRO A 6 -31.83 1.84 32.98
C PRO A 6 -31.08 2.80 32.06
N LEU A 7 -29.91 3.23 32.52
CA LEU A 7 -28.95 3.97 31.68
C LEU A 7 -28.31 2.97 30.72
N THR A 8 -28.82 2.88 29.48
CA THR A 8 -28.16 2.13 28.42
C THR A 8 -26.94 2.91 27.96
N LEU A 9 -25.77 2.47 28.42
CA LEU A 9 -24.51 2.90 27.86
C LEU A 9 -24.39 2.32 26.45
N ALA A 10 -24.64 3.14 25.44
CA ALA A 10 -24.28 2.83 24.08
C ALA A 10 -22.75 2.90 23.97
N LEU A 11 -22.10 1.75 24.00
CA LEU A 11 -20.70 1.62 23.61
C LEU A 11 -20.62 1.90 22.09
N ALA A 12 -20.30 3.13 21.74
CA ALA A 12 -19.90 3.45 20.38
C ALA A 12 -18.59 2.71 20.12
N SER A 13 -18.65 1.61 19.39
CA SER A 13 -17.48 0.96 18.82
C SER A 13 -16.81 1.97 17.90
N ALA A 14 -15.66 2.54 18.30
CA ALA A 14 -14.84 3.28 17.39
C ALA A 14 -14.48 2.32 16.25
N ALA A 15 -15.01 2.58 15.04
CA ALA A 15 -14.61 1.85 13.86
C ALA A 15 -13.11 2.11 13.67
N THR A 16 -12.27 1.18 14.11
CA THR A 16 -10.85 1.18 13.76
C THR A 16 -10.81 1.01 12.26
N ALA A 17 -10.26 2.03 11.55
CA ALA A 17 -9.97 1.90 10.14
C ALA A 17 -9.15 0.62 9.96
N GLN A 18 -9.75 -0.41 9.33
CA GLN A 18 -9.07 -1.66 9.08
C GLN A 18 -7.97 -1.39 8.08
N THR A 19 -6.75 -1.45 8.56
CA THR A 19 -5.58 -1.67 7.71
C THR A 19 -5.65 -3.10 7.20
N CYS A 20 -5.03 -3.35 6.05
CA CYS A 20 -4.95 -4.68 5.46
C CYS A 20 -4.44 -5.69 6.51
N GLU A 21 -5.02 -6.87 6.54
CA GLU A 21 -4.45 -8.00 7.26
C GLU A 21 -3.25 -8.54 6.50
N ILE A 22 -2.08 -8.01 6.83
CA ILE A 22 -0.81 -8.41 6.20
C ILE A 22 0.24 -8.68 7.27
N ASP A 23 1.20 -9.52 6.93
CA ASP A 23 2.43 -9.65 7.70
C ASP A 23 3.39 -8.53 7.30
N ILE A 24 3.37 -7.43 8.05
CA ILE A 24 4.21 -6.25 7.75
C ILE A 24 5.71 -6.57 7.86
N ALA A 25 6.09 -7.49 8.74
CA ALA A 25 7.48 -7.90 8.85
C ALA A 25 7.97 -8.61 7.59
N ALA A 26 7.11 -9.43 6.97
CA ALA A 26 7.41 -10.07 5.68
C ALA A 26 7.50 -9.05 4.55
N VAL A 27 6.65 -8.03 4.54
CA VAL A 27 6.71 -6.91 3.58
C VAL A 27 8.02 -6.14 3.73
N GLU A 28 8.40 -5.78 4.95
CA GLU A 28 9.65 -5.06 5.23
C GLU A 28 10.88 -5.90 4.84
N ALA A 29 10.87 -7.20 5.12
CA ALA A 29 11.95 -8.11 4.73
C ALA A 29 12.11 -8.15 3.21
N ARG A 30 11.00 -8.21 2.47
CA ARG A 30 11.05 -8.24 1.00
C ARG A 30 11.50 -6.90 0.41
N ILE A 31 11.11 -5.78 1.00
CA ILE A 31 11.63 -4.46 0.64
C ILE A 31 13.16 -4.44 0.81
N ALA A 32 13.66 -4.89 1.95
CA ALA A 32 15.10 -4.93 2.23
C ALA A 32 15.90 -5.78 1.24
N GLU A 33 15.30 -6.82 0.68
CA GLU A 33 15.93 -7.65 -0.36
C GLU A 33 16.01 -6.94 -1.72
N LEU A 34 14.98 -6.18 -2.08
CA LEU A 34 14.87 -5.52 -3.40
C LEU A 34 15.53 -4.13 -3.42
N GLU A 35 15.45 -3.40 -2.33
CA GLU A 35 15.89 -2.00 -2.23
C GLU A 35 17.36 -1.76 -2.61
N PRO A 36 18.33 -2.65 -2.31
CA PRO A 36 19.71 -2.42 -2.70
C PRO A 36 19.93 -2.35 -4.22
N SER A 37 19.06 -2.99 -4.99
CA SER A 37 19.14 -3.00 -6.46
C SER A 37 18.32 -1.88 -7.10
N TYR A 38 17.32 -1.35 -6.39
CA TYR A 38 16.36 -0.40 -6.93
C TYR A 38 16.15 0.78 -5.99
N GLY A 39 16.76 1.92 -6.31
CA GLY A 39 16.68 3.15 -5.50
C GLY A 39 15.34 3.87 -5.55
N LEU A 40 14.40 3.35 -6.31
CA LEU A 40 13.13 4.00 -6.58
C LEU A 40 12.10 3.88 -5.51
N VAL A 41 11.33 4.91 -5.39
CA VAL A 41 10.24 5.00 -4.43
C VAL A 41 9.14 5.87 -4.98
N LEU A 42 7.90 5.42 -4.97
CA LEU A 42 6.64 6.19 -5.12
C LEU A 42 6.81 7.58 -5.75
N SER A 43 7.50 7.65 -6.89
CA SER A 43 7.90 8.91 -7.53
C SER A 43 6.71 9.66 -8.14
N ASP A 44 5.56 9.01 -8.28
CA ASP A 44 4.33 9.59 -8.78
C ASP A 44 3.43 10.17 -7.68
N ILE A 45 3.77 9.96 -6.39
CA ILE A 45 2.97 10.44 -5.26
C ILE A 45 3.72 11.56 -4.53
N GLY A 46 3.17 12.77 -4.63
CA GLY A 46 3.63 13.92 -3.85
C GLY A 46 2.78 14.09 -2.58
N CYS A 47 3.43 14.15 -1.43
CA CYS A 47 2.74 14.24 -0.13
C CYS A 47 2.61 15.67 0.40
N ASP A 48 3.08 16.70 -0.29
CA ASP A 48 2.98 18.09 0.17
C ASP A 48 1.53 18.59 0.18
N ALA A 49 0.76 18.27 -0.86
CA ALA A 49 -0.64 18.64 -0.96
C ALA A 49 -1.43 17.61 -1.80
N PRO A 50 -1.53 16.35 -1.36
CA PRO A 50 -2.21 15.32 -2.12
C PRO A 50 -3.72 15.61 -2.18
N THR A 51 -4.32 15.42 -3.36
CA THR A 51 -5.76 15.60 -3.58
C THR A 51 -6.48 14.29 -3.92
N ASN A 52 -5.76 13.31 -4.45
CA ASN A 52 -6.31 12.00 -4.73
C ASN A 52 -6.51 11.21 -3.43
N PRO A 53 -7.69 10.61 -3.18
CA PRO A 53 -7.95 9.86 -1.94
C PRO A 53 -6.94 8.74 -1.65
N ALA A 54 -6.52 7.98 -2.66
CA ALA A 54 -5.52 6.93 -2.50
C ALA A 54 -4.15 7.52 -2.09
N HIS A 55 -3.74 8.63 -2.69
CA HIS A 55 -2.50 9.31 -2.34
C HIS A 55 -2.55 9.87 -0.91
N ILE A 56 -3.68 10.44 -0.50
CA ILE A 56 -3.89 10.93 0.87
C ILE A 56 -3.73 9.78 1.88
N LEU A 57 -4.33 8.61 1.60
CA LEU A 57 -4.20 7.43 2.46
C LEU A 57 -2.74 7.00 2.60
N MET A 58 -1.99 6.96 1.51
CA MET A 58 -0.59 6.56 1.51
C MET A 58 0.30 7.61 2.17
N CYS A 59 0.05 8.90 1.95
CA CYS A 59 0.85 9.99 2.52
C CYS A 59 0.66 10.15 4.03
N ASN A 60 -0.51 9.85 4.55
CA ASN A 60 -0.81 9.85 5.98
C ASN A 60 -0.19 8.66 6.73
N ALA A 61 0.52 7.80 6.02
CA ALA A 61 1.14 6.62 6.61
C ALA A 61 2.36 6.94 7.48
N THR A 62 2.99 8.11 7.32
CA THR A 62 4.19 8.47 8.09
C THR A 62 3.86 8.74 9.55
N GLY A 63 4.16 7.76 10.42
CA GLY A 63 3.91 7.84 11.84
C GLY A 63 2.46 7.66 12.26
N THR A 64 1.59 7.12 11.39
CA THR A 64 0.18 6.90 11.64
C THR A 64 -0.26 5.45 11.36
N ARG A 65 -1.56 5.19 11.45
CA ARG A 65 -2.16 3.87 11.15
C ARG A 65 -1.96 3.40 9.71
N HIS A 66 -1.66 4.30 8.79
CA HIS A 66 -1.54 4.00 7.38
C HIS A 66 -0.08 3.82 6.93
N GLU A 67 0.86 3.76 7.86
CA GLU A 67 2.27 3.53 7.56
C GLU A 67 2.47 2.25 6.73
N ASP A 68 1.67 1.23 7.00
CA ASP A 68 1.70 -0.03 6.27
C ASP A 68 1.32 0.13 4.79
N LEU A 69 0.36 1.00 4.48
CA LEU A 69 -0.02 1.31 3.09
C LEU A 69 1.14 1.93 2.31
N TRP A 70 1.91 2.78 2.94
CA TRP A 70 3.11 3.36 2.35
C TRP A 70 4.16 2.30 2.04
N ARG A 71 4.41 1.40 3.00
CA ARG A 71 5.33 0.26 2.81
C ARG A 71 4.86 -0.68 1.71
N MET A 72 3.57 -0.96 1.66
CA MET A 72 2.98 -1.77 0.60
C MET A 72 3.15 -1.13 -0.78
N GLY A 73 2.93 0.18 -0.89
CA GLY A 73 3.15 0.93 -2.11
C GLY A 73 4.61 0.93 -2.54
N ARG A 74 5.54 1.06 -1.59
CA ARG A 74 6.97 0.94 -1.86
C ARG A 74 7.33 -0.45 -2.37
N LEU A 75 6.84 -1.49 -1.74
CA LEU A 75 7.08 -2.85 -2.21
C LEU A 75 6.55 -3.06 -3.62
N ASP A 76 5.37 -2.53 -3.91
CA ASP A 76 4.77 -2.63 -5.24
C ASP A 76 5.62 -1.97 -6.32
N ASP A 77 6.15 -0.79 -6.08
CA ASP A 77 7.06 -0.11 -7.01
C ASP A 77 8.34 -0.93 -7.25
N LEU A 78 8.95 -1.43 -6.19
CA LEU A 78 10.14 -2.28 -6.29
C LEU A 78 9.85 -3.58 -7.04
N ALA A 79 8.71 -4.20 -6.75
CA ALA A 79 8.27 -5.43 -7.39
C ALA A 79 8.04 -5.26 -8.88
N TRP A 80 7.45 -4.15 -9.29
CA TRP A 80 7.22 -3.84 -10.69
C TRP A 80 8.53 -3.70 -11.48
N VAL A 81 9.49 -2.94 -10.95
CA VAL A 81 10.81 -2.79 -11.58
C VAL A 81 11.52 -4.13 -11.67
N TYR A 82 11.50 -4.92 -10.60
CA TYR A 82 12.06 -6.27 -10.58
C TYR A 82 11.44 -7.17 -11.66
N ALA A 83 10.11 -7.14 -11.79
CA ALA A 83 9.40 -7.92 -12.79
C ALA A 83 9.76 -7.51 -14.22
N LEU A 84 9.88 -6.21 -14.49
CA LEU A 84 10.27 -5.69 -15.81
C LEU A 84 11.67 -6.13 -16.19
N GLU A 85 12.64 -6.03 -15.27
CA GLU A 85 14.01 -6.46 -15.53
C GLU A 85 14.11 -7.97 -15.78
N ASN A 86 13.36 -8.76 -15.02
CA ASN A 86 13.30 -10.21 -15.26
C ASN A 86 12.65 -10.56 -16.59
N ALA A 87 11.61 -9.83 -17.00
CA ALA A 87 10.91 -10.07 -18.26
C ALA A 87 11.73 -9.67 -19.48
N THR A 88 12.51 -8.59 -19.38
CA THR A 88 13.24 -8.01 -20.50
C THR A 88 14.72 -8.39 -20.52
N GLY A 89 15.29 -8.78 -19.39
CA GLY A 89 16.73 -8.98 -19.22
C GLY A 89 17.55 -7.69 -19.29
N GLN A 90 16.89 -6.53 -19.18
CA GLN A 90 17.52 -5.21 -19.26
C GLN A 90 17.26 -4.41 -18.02
N GLU A 91 18.24 -3.63 -17.58
CA GLU A 91 18.08 -2.67 -16.50
C GLU A 91 17.11 -1.57 -16.90
N VAL A 92 16.19 -1.22 -15.99
CA VAL A 92 15.29 -0.09 -16.17
C VAL A 92 15.97 1.20 -15.72
N ASP A 93 15.57 2.32 -16.32
CA ASP A 93 15.95 3.65 -15.85
C ASP A 93 15.27 3.91 -14.49
N GLN A 94 16.05 3.87 -13.42
CA GLN A 94 15.56 4.07 -12.04
C GLN A 94 15.18 5.52 -11.76
N THR A 95 15.58 6.47 -12.57
CA THR A 95 15.21 7.88 -12.44
C THR A 95 13.86 8.18 -13.10
N ASN A 96 13.47 7.39 -14.08
CA ASN A 96 12.19 7.47 -14.79
C ASN A 96 11.72 6.07 -15.21
N PRO A 97 11.34 5.21 -14.25
CA PRO A 97 10.98 3.84 -14.57
C PRO A 97 9.69 3.79 -15.39
N PRO A 98 9.55 2.80 -16.27
CA PRO A 98 8.27 2.51 -16.89
C PRO A 98 7.21 2.24 -15.82
N ARG A 99 6.01 2.77 -16.01
CA ARG A 99 4.87 2.59 -15.10
C ARG A 99 3.83 1.68 -15.72
N ASP A 100 3.12 0.95 -14.88
CA ASP A 100 1.89 0.25 -15.25
C ASP A 100 0.71 1.21 -15.12
N ASP A 101 0.37 1.89 -16.22
CA ASP A 101 -0.67 2.92 -16.23
C ASP A 101 -2.06 2.35 -15.87
N ASP A 102 -2.35 1.11 -16.25
CA ASP A 102 -3.61 0.44 -15.91
C ASP A 102 -3.71 0.20 -14.39
N PHE A 103 -2.62 -0.25 -13.79
CA PHE A 103 -2.56 -0.40 -12.34
C PHE A 103 -2.67 0.95 -11.62
N LEU A 104 -1.95 1.96 -12.07
CA LEU A 104 -2.01 3.29 -11.45
C LEU A 104 -3.44 3.84 -11.48
N ALA A 105 -4.17 3.66 -12.56
CA ALA A 105 -5.57 4.06 -12.67
C ALA A 105 -6.45 3.28 -11.66
N THR A 106 -6.23 1.99 -11.50
CA THR A 106 -6.94 1.15 -10.51
C THR A 106 -6.65 1.59 -9.08
N ARG A 107 -5.38 1.80 -8.75
CA ARG A 107 -4.95 2.30 -7.44
C ARG A 107 -5.57 3.65 -7.11
N ASP A 108 -5.49 4.58 -8.05
CA ASP A 108 -5.91 5.96 -7.85
C ASP A 108 -7.45 6.14 -7.87
N ALA A 109 -8.19 5.13 -8.31
CA ALA A 109 -9.63 5.07 -8.19
C ALA A 109 -10.12 4.63 -6.79
N CYS A 110 -9.23 4.10 -5.96
CA CYS A 110 -9.58 3.69 -4.60
C CYS A 110 -9.85 4.91 -3.70
N THR A 111 -10.91 4.82 -2.90
CA THR A 111 -11.31 5.85 -1.94
C THR A 111 -11.19 5.41 -0.48
N ASP A 112 -10.88 4.13 -0.25
CA ASP A 112 -10.70 3.57 1.09
C ASP A 112 -9.49 2.62 1.15
N ALA A 113 -9.08 2.31 2.38
CA ALA A 113 -7.91 1.49 2.62
C ALA A 113 -8.07 0.05 2.12
N THR A 114 -9.26 -0.54 2.21
CA THR A 114 -9.51 -1.92 1.76
C THR A 114 -9.31 -2.06 0.26
N CYS A 115 -9.88 -1.14 -0.53
CA CYS A 115 -9.67 -1.09 -1.98
C CYS A 115 -8.19 -0.96 -2.32
N LEU A 116 -7.50 -0.04 -1.66
CA LEU A 116 -6.07 0.21 -1.89
C LEU A 116 -5.21 -1.00 -1.52
N CYS A 117 -5.51 -1.67 -0.40
CA CYS A 117 -4.87 -2.91 -0.01
C CYS A 117 -5.00 -3.98 -1.10
N ASP A 118 -6.21 -4.23 -1.55
CA ASP A 118 -6.49 -5.27 -2.55
C ASP A 118 -5.78 -4.97 -3.87
N ALA A 119 -5.76 -3.72 -4.29
CA ALA A 119 -5.05 -3.29 -5.50
C ALA A 119 -3.53 -3.52 -5.37
N LEU A 120 -2.92 -3.11 -4.27
CA LEU A 120 -1.49 -3.27 -4.03
C LEU A 120 -1.10 -4.75 -3.91
N ILE A 121 -1.85 -5.54 -3.16
CA ILE A 121 -1.61 -6.99 -3.02
C ILE A 121 -1.69 -7.67 -4.39
N GLY A 122 -2.74 -7.42 -5.15
CA GLY A 122 -2.94 -8.04 -6.45
C GLY A 122 -1.84 -7.71 -7.44
N HIS A 123 -1.42 -6.48 -7.53
CA HIS A 123 -0.35 -6.05 -8.44
C HIS A 123 1.03 -6.56 -8.02
N THR A 124 1.33 -6.51 -6.71
CA THR A 124 2.57 -7.07 -6.17
C THR A 124 2.65 -8.57 -6.40
N ASN A 125 1.56 -9.31 -6.18
CA ASN A 125 1.50 -10.74 -6.45
C ASN A 125 1.71 -11.06 -7.93
N ALA A 126 1.14 -10.27 -8.83
CA ALA A 126 1.36 -10.43 -10.27
C ALA A 126 2.84 -10.19 -10.65
N SER A 127 3.49 -9.23 -10.01
CA SER A 127 4.90 -8.90 -10.26
C SER A 127 5.88 -9.93 -9.68
N LEU A 128 5.67 -10.36 -8.44
CA LEU A 128 6.60 -11.23 -7.71
C LEU A 128 6.25 -12.73 -7.81
N GLY A 129 5.02 -13.08 -8.15
CA GLY A 129 4.57 -14.46 -8.20
C GLY A 129 4.78 -15.18 -6.86
N GLY A 130 5.37 -16.37 -6.90
CA GLY A 130 5.63 -17.18 -5.70
C GLY A 130 6.61 -16.57 -4.71
N THR A 131 7.28 -15.46 -5.05
CA THR A 131 8.22 -14.74 -4.16
C THR A 131 7.57 -13.54 -3.46
N SER A 132 6.26 -13.33 -3.66
CA SER A 132 5.50 -12.31 -2.94
C SER A 132 5.40 -12.64 -1.45
N PRO A 133 5.46 -11.63 -0.55
CA PRO A 133 5.21 -11.84 0.88
C PRO A 133 3.72 -12.00 1.20
N TYR A 134 2.84 -11.74 0.25
CA TYR A 134 1.40 -11.91 0.40
C TYR A 134 0.97 -13.33 0.06
N PRO A 135 -0.04 -13.87 0.75
CA PRO A 135 -0.59 -15.18 0.44
C PRO A 135 -1.26 -15.28 -0.94
#